data_bac8f2a9f537762328a06b8ae4bdcf9a
#
_entry.id   bac8f2a9f537762328a06b8ae4bdcf9a
#
_cell.length_a   1.000
_cell.length_b   1.000
_cell.length_c   1.000
_cell.angle_alpha   90.00
_cell.angle_beta   90.00
_cell.angle_gamma   90.00
#
_symmetry.space_group_name_H-M   'P 1'
#
loop_
_entity.id
_entity.type
_entity.pdbx_description
1 polymer ?
#
loop_
_entity_poly.entity_id
_entity_poly.type
_entity_poly.pdbx_seq_one_letter_code
_entity_poly.pdbx_strand_id
1 'polypeptide(L)'
;YAGRGDKAFEYYSKIAPAFNEEISDLHKTEPYVYGQMIAGKDASRFGEGKNSWLTGTAAWNMVAISQYILGVQADFDGLKIDPSIPHEWDGMTATRQFRGATYNITVKNPDHVCKGIKSVTVDGKAVEGNVLPVAENGATVNVEVVMG
;
A
#
# COMPACT_ATOMS: atom_id res chain seq x y z
N TYR A 1 4.60 8.68 7.04
CA TYR A 1 5.36 9.93 7.09
C TYR A 1 6.78 9.79 7.63
N ALA A 2 7.09 8.75 8.42
CA ALA A 2 8.43 8.55 8.99
C ALA A 2 9.47 7.93 8.02
N GLY A 3 9.11 7.62 6.78
CA GLY A 3 10.00 7.01 5.79
C GLY A 3 10.49 5.59 6.16
N ARG A 4 9.76 4.88 7.01
CA ARG A 4 10.13 3.54 7.50
C ARG A 4 9.36 2.45 6.76
N GLY A 5 9.55 2.35 5.43
CA GLY A 5 8.85 1.42 4.56
C GLY A 5 8.99 -0.04 4.97
N ASP A 6 10.19 -0.46 5.36
CA ASP A 6 10.46 -1.82 5.85
C ASP A 6 9.58 -2.19 7.05
N LYS A 7 9.52 -1.29 8.05
CA LYS A 7 8.70 -1.53 9.24
C LYS A 7 7.22 -1.47 8.97
N ALA A 8 6.80 -0.59 8.08
CA ALA A 8 5.40 -0.48 7.68
C ALA A 8 4.92 -1.77 7.02
N PHE A 9 5.71 -2.30 6.08
CA PHE A 9 5.39 -3.55 5.40
C PHE A 9 5.54 -4.78 6.32
N GLU A 10 6.55 -4.81 7.19
CA GLU A 10 6.70 -5.86 8.21
C GLU A 10 5.44 -5.97 9.08
N TYR A 11 4.91 -4.85 9.58
CA TYR A 11 3.71 -4.89 10.41
C TYR A 11 2.45 -5.22 9.61
N TYR A 12 2.36 -4.71 8.39
CA TYR A 12 1.25 -5.03 7.50
C TYR A 12 1.20 -6.53 7.20
N SER A 13 2.33 -7.15 6.83
CA SER A 13 2.40 -8.57 6.50
C SER A 13 2.08 -9.49 7.68
N LYS A 14 2.43 -9.08 8.91
CA LYS A 14 2.12 -9.84 10.12
C LYS A 14 0.63 -9.97 10.44
N ILE A 15 -0.20 -9.08 9.94
CA ILE A 15 -1.64 -9.06 10.22
C ILE A 15 -2.50 -9.30 8.99
N ALA A 16 -1.94 -9.20 7.79
CA ALA A 16 -2.69 -9.41 6.55
C ALA A 16 -2.98 -10.91 6.35
N PRO A 17 -4.25 -11.30 6.10
CA PRO A 17 -4.66 -12.70 6.02
C PRO A 17 -3.84 -13.52 5.03
N ALA A 18 -3.49 -12.95 3.88
CA ALA A 18 -2.70 -13.63 2.84
C ALA A 18 -1.31 -14.13 3.31
N PHE A 19 -0.77 -13.56 4.40
CA PHE A 19 0.52 -13.97 4.97
C PHE A 19 0.38 -14.94 6.17
N ASN A 20 -0.85 -15.24 6.58
CA ASN A 20 -1.14 -16.07 7.76
C ASN A 20 -1.79 -17.42 7.38
N GLU A 21 -1.82 -17.78 6.11
CA GLU A 21 -2.47 -19.02 5.64
C GLU A 21 -1.85 -20.27 6.25
N GLU A 22 -0.51 -20.32 6.34
CA GLU A 22 0.22 -21.46 6.91
C GLU A 22 -0.07 -21.73 8.39
N ILE A 23 -0.55 -20.72 9.10
CA ILE A 23 -0.92 -20.79 10.52
C ILE A 23 -2.43 -20.77 10.75
N SER A 24 -3.22 -21.05 9.73
CA SER A 24 -4.69 -20.98 9.78
C SER A 24 -5.30 -21.84 10.89
N ASP A 25 -4.73 -23.00 11.18
CA ASP A 25 -5.16 -23.89 12.26
C ASP A 25 -4.97 -23.28 13.65
N LEU A 26 -3.96 -22.42 13.82
CA LEU A 26 -3.71 -21.67 15.05
C LEU A 26 -4.57 -20.41 15.08
N HIS A 27 -4.62 -19.69 13.96
CA HIS A 27 -5.29 -18.40 13.85
C HIS A 27 -6.82 -18.52 13.91
N LYS A 28 -7.40 -19.60 13.36
CA LYS A 28 -8.83 -19.96 13.46
C LYS A 28 -9.83 -18.91 12.95
N THR A 29 -9.39 -17.97 12.15
CA THR A 29 -10.26 -17.11 11.36
C THR A 29 -10.26 -17.56 9.91
N GLU A 30 -11.23 -17.13 9.14
CA GLU A 30 -11.24 -17.39 7.70
C GLU A 30 -9.98 -16.80 7.05
N PRO A 31 -9.32 -17.50 6.10
CA PRO A 31 -8.00 -17.14 5.59
C PRO A 31 -7.97 -15.84 4.78
N TYR A 32 -9.11 -15.21 4.55
CA TYR A 32 -9.28 -13.96 3.82
C TYR A 32 -9.88 -12.83 4.69
N VAL A 33 -9.97 -13.02 6.01
CA VAL A 33 -10.65 -12.08 6.91
C VAL A 33 -9.71 -11.58 8.00
N TYR A 34 -9.77 -10.29 8.27
CA TYR A 34 -9.08 -9.70 9.41
C TYR A 34 -9.84 -9.99 10.71
N GLY A 35 -9.11 -10.42 11.74
CA GLY A 35 -9.61 -10.50 13.10
C GLY A 35 -9.58 -9.13 13.80
N GLN A 36 -10.49 -8.93 14.76
CA GLN A 36 -10.46 -7.72 15.61
C GLN A 36 -9.27 -7.73 16.56
N MET A 37 -8.92 -8.89 17.08
CA MET A 37 -7.80 -9.10 17.97
C MET A 37 -7.20 -10.48 17.80
N ILE A 38 -5.96 -10.62 18.24
CA ILE A 38 -5.22 -11.89 18.28
C ILE A 38 -4.78 -12.12 19.72
N ALA A 39 -4.97 -13.33 20.22
CA ALA A 39 -4.58 -13.69 21.57
C ALA A 39 -3.06 -13.55 21.74
N GLY A 40 -2.66 -12.72 22.72
CA GLY A 40 -1.26 -12.44 22.99
C GLY A 40 -0.51 -13.62 23.63
N LYS A 41 0.81 -13.46 23.80
CA LYS A 41 1.74 -14.51 24.25
C LYS A 41 1.40 -15.13 25.60
N ASP A 42 0.72 -14.40 26.47
CA ASP A 42 0.37 -14.86 27.82
C ASP A 42 -1.04 -15.49 27.88
N ALA A 43 -1.74 -15.56 26.78
CA ALA A 43 -3.05 -16.17 26.69
C ALA A 43 -2.94 -17.68 26.50
N SER A 44 -3.89 -18.46 27.08
CA SER A 44 -3.95 -19.92 26.92
C SER A 44 -4.14 -20.38 25.48
N ARG A 45 -4.64 -19.49 24.62
CA ARG A 45 -4.83 -19.71 23.17
C ARG A 45 -4.03 -18.71 22.36
N PHE A 46 -2.75 -18.59 22.67
CA PHE A 46 -1.82 -17.70 21.96
C PHE A 46 -1.92 -17.88 20.43
N GLY A 47 -2.05 -16.77 19.71
CA GLY A 47 -2.16 -16.75 18.25
C GLY A 47 -3.58 -16.91 17.70
N GLU A 48 -4.58 -17.30 18.52
CA GLU A 48 -5.96 -17.44 18.05
C GLU A 48 -6.59 -16.06 17.78
N GLY A 49 -7.10 -15.87 16.58
CA GLY A 49 -7.86 -14.68 16.18
C GLY A 49 -9.28 -14.69 16.76
N LYS A 50 -9.82 -13.50 17.03
CA LYS A 50 -11.16 -13.31 17.58
C LYS A 50 -11.94 -12.27 16.80
N ASN A 51 -13.26 -12.45 16.79
CA ASN A 51 -14.22 -11.54 16.20
C ASN A 51 -13.87 -11.21 14.73
N SER A 52 -13.72 -12.24 13.91
CA SER A 52 -13.66 -12.09 12.46
C SER A 52 -14.91 -11.36 11.96
N TRP A 53 -14.81 -10.59 10.90
CA TRP A 53 -15.86 -9.74 10.31
C TRP A 53 -16.29 -8.51 11.14
N LEU A 54 -16.09 -8.51 12.44
CA LEU A 54 -16.53 -7.45 13.35
C LEU A 54 -15.43 -6.42 13.63
N THR A 55 -14.74 -5.96 12.58
CA THR A 55 -13.59 -5.06 12.75
C THR A 55 -13.46 -4.05 11.62
N GLY A 56 -13.01 -2.85 11.96
CA GLY A 56 -12.54 -1.85 11.00
C GLY A 56 -11.14 -2.13 10.45
N THR A 57 -10.46 -3.19 10.91
CA THR A 57 -9.07 -3.50 10.52
C THR A 57 -8.91 -3.67 9.01
N ALA A 58 -9.85 -4.32 8.33
CA ALA A 58 -9.80 -4.50 6.88
C ALA A 58 -9.78 -3.16 6.12
N ALA A 59 -10.65 -2.23 6.49
CA ALA A 59 -10.69 -0.89 5.88
C ALA A 59 -9.42 -0.10 6.18
N TRP A 60 -8.93 -0.13 7.43
CA TRP A 60 -7.69 0.53 7.82
C TRP A 60 -6.47 -0.05 7.10
N ASN A 61 -6.37 -1.37 6.95
CA ASN A 61 -5.27 -1.99 6.22
C ASN A 61 -5.33 -1.72 4.72
N MET A 62 -6.53 -1.64 4.13
CA MET A 62 -6.68 -1.21 2.74
C MET A 62 -6.18 0.22 2.53
N VAL A 63 -6.46 1.13 3.45
CA VAL A 63 -5.91 2.49 3.45
C VAL A 63 -4.40 2.46 3.68
N ALA A 64 -3.91 1.68 4.65
CA ALA A 64 -2.48 1.58 4.96
C ALA A 64 -1.68 1.10 3.75
N ILE A 65 -2.09 0.01 3.10
CA ILE A 65 -1.35 -0.51 1.93
C ILE A 65 -1.47 0.44 0.74
N SER A 66 -2.66 0.88 0.37
CA SER A 66 -2.86 1.63 -0.88
C SER A 66 -2.36 3.08 -0.79
N GLN A 67 -2.63 3.77 0.32
CA GLN A 67 -2.35 5.20 0.43
C GLN A 67 -1.00 5.50 1.10
N TYR A 68 -0.51 4.63 2.00
CA TYR A 68 0.69 4.92 2.78
C TYR A 68 1.89 4.05 2.42
N ILE A 69 1.72 2.77 2.10
CA ILE A 69 2.82 1.91 1.65
C ILE A 69 3.04 2.11 0.15
N LEU A 70 2.04 1.82 -0.67
CA LEU A 70 2.13 2.07 -2.11
C LEU A 70 2.08 3.56 -2.46
N GLY A 71 1.54 4.38 -1.56
CA GLY A 71 1.61 5.83 -1.64
C GLY A 71 0.72 6.46 -2.72
N VAL A 72 -0.37 5.80 -3.12
CA VAL A 72 -1.29 6.33 -4.15
C VAL A 72 -2.50 6.97 -3.47
N GLN A 73 -2.48 8.29 -3.32
CA GLN A 73 -3.44 9.05 -2.53
C GLN A 73 -4.26 10.01 -3.40
N ALA A 74 -5.57 10.04 -3.16
CA ALA A 74 -6.41 11.10 -3.70
C ALA A 74 -6.12 12.42 -2.97
N ASP A 75 -5.87 13.48 -3.72
CA ASP A 75 -5.68 14.84 -3.20
C ASP A 75 -6.66 15.80 -3.90
N PHE A 76 -6.80 16.99 -3.36
CA PHE A 76 -7.65 18.03 -3.92
C PHE A 76 -7.18 18.44 -5.32
N ASP A 77 -5.88 18.64 -5.47
CA ASP A 77 -5.27 19.13 -6.70
C ASP A 77 -4.96 18.03 -7.72
N GLY A 78 -5.05 16.75 -7.32
CA GLY A 78 -4.76 15.64 -8.21
C GLY A 78 -4.58 14.30 -7.53
N LEU A 79 -3.81 13.41 -8.15
CA LEU A 79 -3.44 12.13 -7.57
C LEU A 79 -2.00 12.21 -7.05
N LYS A 80 -1.83 12.16 -5.72
CA LYS A 80 -0.52 12.22 -5.08
C LYS A 80 0.13 10.85 -5.08
N ILE A 81 1.40 10.78 -5.49
CA ILE A 81 2.24 9.58 -5.42
C ILE A 81 3.36 9.83 -4.41
N ASP A 82 3.38 9.05 -3.33
CA ASP A 82 4.34 9.20 -2.23
C ASP A 82 4.64 7.82 -1.58
N PRO A 83 5.27 6.89 -2.31
CA PRO A 83 5.51 5.54 -1.84
C PRO A 83 6.42 5.50 -0.62
N SER A 84 6.15 4.54 0.27
CA SER A 84 7.00 4.18 1.41
C SER A 84 7.11 2.67 1.47
N ILE A 85 7.87 2.10 0.53
CA ILE A 85 8.02 0.67 0.28
C ILE A 85 9.26 0.10 0.98
N PRO A 86 9.36 -1.23 1.13
CA PRO A 86 10.60 -1.87 1.57
C PRO A 86 11.78 -1.52 0.66
N HIS A 87 12.95 -1.32 1.23
CA HIS A 87 14.17 -1.02 0.46
C HIS A 87 14.55 -2.17 -0.49
N GLU A 88 14.19 -3.40 -0.16
CA GLU A 88 14.46 -4.60 -0.97
C GLU A 88 13.64 -4.64 -2.28
N TRP A 89 12.60 -3.82 -2.41
CA TRP A 89 11.77 -3.82 -3.61
C TRP A 89 12.44 -2.97 -4.71
N ASP A 90 12.59 -3.56 -5.89
CA ASP A 90 13.05 -2.85 -7.09
C ASP A 90 12.05 -1.79 -7.59
N GLY A 91 10.82 -1.89 -7.11
CA GLY A 91 9.71 -1.01 -7.45
C GLY A 91 8.36 -1.68 -7.29
N MET A 92 7.34 -1.08 -7.85
CA MET A 92 5.99 -1.64 -7.87
C MET A 92 5.17 -1.09 -9.04
N THR A 93 4.07 -1.74 -9.35
CA THR A 93 3.06 -1.22 -10.29
C THR A 93 1.70 -1.10 -9.60
N ALA A 94 0.94 -0.10 -9.98
CA ALA A 94 -0.42 0.08 -9.50
C ALA A 94 -1.30 0.67 -10.61
N THR A 95 -2.56 0.25 -10.66
CA THR A 95 -3.58 0.91 -11.49
C THR A 95 -4.59 1.58 -10.57
N ARG A 96 -4.84 2.86 -10.79
CA ARG A 96 -5.77 3.65 -10.00
C ARG A 96 -6.77 4.37 -10.90
N GLN A 97 -8.04 4.15 -10.61
CA GLN A 97 -9.09 5.01 -11.18
C GLN A 97 -9.28 6.24 -10.27
N PHE A 98 -9.18 7.42 -10.86
CA PHE A 98 -9.33 8.67 -10.14
C PHE A 98 -10.02 9.71 -11.03
N ARG A 99 -11.13 10.25 -10.55
CA ARG A 99 -11.94 11.27 -11.24
C ARG A 99 -12.28 10.92 -12.69
N GLY A 100 -12.62 9.64 -12.94
CA GLY A 100 -13.02 9.14 -14.24
C GLY A 100 -11.89 8.77 -15.21
N ALA A 101 -10.64 9.02 -14.84
CA ALA A 101 -9.46 8.57 -15.60
C ALA A 101 -8.79 7.36 -14.95
N THR A 102 -8.04 6.59 -15.73
CA THR A 102 -7.24 5.45 -15.28
C THR A 102 -5.77 5.81 -15.31
N TYR A 103 -5.09 5.70 -14.17
CA TYR A 103 -3.66 5.94 -14.02
C TYR A 103 -2.94 4.60 -13.88
N ASN A 104 -2.07 4.27 -14.83
CA ASN A 104 -1.15 3.14 -14.79
C ASN A 104 0.18 3.64 -14.24
N ILE A 105 0.48 3.29 -13.00
CA ILE A 105 1.61 3.82 -12.25
C ILE A 105 2.69 2.75 -12.17
N THR A 106 3.90 3.08 -12.62
CA THR A 106 5.11 2.26 -12.47
C THR A 106 6.09 3.02 -11.60
N VAL A 107 6.41 2.47 -10.45
CA VAL A 107 7.44 2.98 -9.54
C VAL A 107 8.69 2.14 -9.70
N LYS A 108 9.84 2.79 -9.88
CA LYS A 108 11.17 2.17 -9.95
C LYS A 108 11.99 2.62 -8.74
N ASN A 109 12.69 1.71 -8.08
CA ASN A 109 13.49 1.97 -6.89
C ASN A 109 14.95 1.53 -7.08
N PRO A 110 15.71 2.15 -8.02
CA PRO A 110 17.06 1.73 -8.33
C PRO A 110 18.07 1.96 -7.19
N ASP A 111 17.75 2.88 -6.29
CA ASP A 111 18.63 3.23 -5.16
C ASP A 111 18.26 2.47 -3.88
N HIS A 112 17.27 1.57 -3.96
CA HIS A 112 16.81 0.77 -2.82
C HIS A 112 16.52 1.61 -1.57
N VAL A 113 15.77 2.71 -1.75
CA VAL A 113 15.33 3.58 -0.65
C VAL A 113 13.93 3.20 -0.18
N CYS A 114 13.64 3.42 1.10
CA CYS A 114 12.28 3.24 1.62
C CYS A 114 11.33 4.37 1.23
N LYS A 115 11.87 5.55 0.91
CA LYS A 115 11.09 6.75 0.63
C LYS A 115 11.93 7.78 -0.13
N GLY A 116 11.25 8.65 -0.84
CA GLY A 116 11.84 9.71 -1.65
C GLY A 116 11.51 9.53 -3.13
N ILE A 117 11.40 10.63 -3.84
CA ILE A 117 11.13 10.66 -5.28
C ILE A 117 12.15 11.56 -5.95
N LYS A 118 12.86 11.02 -6.94
CA LYS A 118 13.76 11.76 -7.81
C LYS A 118 13.05 12.42 -8.97
N SER A 119 12.13 11.70 -9.61
CA SER A 119 11.44 12.19 -10.79
C SER A 119 10.08 11.53 -10.97
N VAL A 120 9.18 12.28 -11.58
CA VAL A 120 7.86 11.82 -12.02
C VAL A 120 7.67 12.21 -13.48
N THR A 121 7.19 11.29 -14.30
CA THR A 121 6.76 11.58 -15.67
C THR A 121 5.32 11.10 -15.87
N VAL A 122 4.58 11.84 -16.67
CA VAL A 122 3.22 11.52 -17.10
C VAL A 122 3.20 11.50 -18.63
N ASP A 123 2.89 10.35 -19.22
CA ASP A 123 2.94 10.11 -20.68
C ASP A 123 4.28 10.59 -21.30
N GLY A 124 5.38 10.32 -20.59
CA GLY A 124 6.74 10.68 -21.01
C GLY A 124 7.14 12.15 -20.75
N LYS A 125 6.25 12.99 -20.21
CA LYS A 125 6.54 14.38 -19.86
C LYS A 125 6.83 14.53 -18.38
N ALA A 126 7.92 15.21 -18.04
CA ALA A 126 8.28 15.47 -16.65
C ALA A 126 7.23 16.34 -15.95
N VAL A 127 6.93 15.97 -14.72
CA VAL A 127 6.01 16.72 -13.83
C VAL A 127 6.81 17.18 -12.60
N GLU A 128 6.62 18.42 -12.20
CA GLU A 128 7.22 18.95 -10.99
C GLU A 128 6.43 18.50 -9.76
N GLY A 129 7.15 18.02 -8.74
CA GLY A 129 6.55 17.48 -7.53
C GLY A 129 6.00 16.07 -7.69
N ASN A 130 5.05 15.70 -6.84
CA ASN A 130 4.50 14.34 -6.76
C ASN A 130 2.95 14.30 -6.77
N VAL A 131 2.32 15.40 -7.14
CA VAL A 131 0.87 15.47 -7.36
C VAL A 131 0.62 15.50 -8.86
N LEU A 132 0.04 14.43 -9.38
CA LEU A 132 -0.29 14.30 -10.80
C LEU A 132 -1.52 15.15 -11.13
N PRO A 133 -1.53 15.85 -12.27
CA PRO A 133 -2.69 16.61 -12.68
C PRO A 133 -3.90 15.70 -12.92
N VAL A 134 -5.09 16.27 -12.75
CA VAL A 134 -6.33 15.56 -13.06
C VAL A 134 -6.44 15.40 -14.58
N ALA A 135 -6.52 14.16 -15.04
CA ALA A 135 -6.72 13.85 -16.44
C ALA A 135 -8.21 13.95 -16.84
N GLU A 136 -8.47 14.04 -18.13
CA GLU A 136 -9.83 14.06 -18.68
C GLU A 136 -10.57 12.75 -18.39
N ASN A 137 -11.89 12.84 -18.25
CA ASN A 137 -12.73 11.68 -18.03
C ASN A 137 -12.59 10.67 -19.17
N GLY A 138 -12.39 9.40 -18.85
CA GLY A 138 -12.15 8.31 -19.81
C GLY A 138 -10.70 8.18 -20.30
N ALA A 139 -9.80 9.10 -19.92
CA ALA A 139 -8.41 9.01 -20.29
C ALA A 139 -7.68 7.86 -19.58
N THR A 140 -6.68 7.30 -20.28
CA THR A 140 -5.70 6.40 -19.66
C THR A 140 -4.34 7.10 -19.67
N VAL A 141 -3.75 7.22 -18.51
CA VAL A 141 -2.52 7.97 -18.24
C VAL A 141 -1.44 7.01 -17.77
N ASN A 142 -0.24 7.08 -18.35
CA ASN A 142 0.90 6.28 -17.92
C ASN A 142 1.84 7.14 -17.09
N VAL A 143 2.10 6.70 -15.87
CA VAL A 143 2.91 7.40 -14.88
C VAL A 143 4.16 6.58 -14.58
N GLU A 144 5.32 7.18 -14.70
CA GLU A 144 6.57 6.60 -14.23
C GLU A 144 7.13 7.44 -13.09
N VAL A 145 7.48 6.79 -11.99
CA VAL A 145 8.06 7.40 -10.80
C VAL A 145 9.40 6.73 -10.51
N VAL A 146 10.43 7.51 -10.31
CA VAL A 146 11.76 7.02 -9.88
C VAL A 146 11.99 7.47 -8.45
N MET A 147 12.22 6.49 -7.56
CA MET A 147 12.57 6.74 -6.16
C MET A 147 14.08 7.01 -6.00
N GLY A 148 14.43 7.79 -4.93
CA GLY A 148 15.82 8.10 -4.58
C GLY A 148 15.95 9.30 -3.67
#